data_ddfbdd020a938ca5b78f080e3e2b6e4a
#
_entry.id   ddfbdd020a938ca5b78f080e3e2b6e4a
#
_cell.length_a   1.000
_cell.length_b   1.000
_cell.length_c   1.000
_cell.angle_alpha   90.00
_cell.angle_beta   90.00
_cell.angle_gamma   90.00
#
_symmetry.space_group_name_H-M   'P 1'
#
loop_
_entity.id
_entity.type
_entity.pdbx_description
1 polymer ?
#
loop_
_entity_poly.entity_id
_entity_poly.type
_entity_poly.pdbx_seq_one_letter_code
_entity_poly.pdbx_strand_id
1 'polypeptide(L)'
;MEALLDAITEVVTLVPREKVAAIANRVRNAKSKAISLTDFESTHQVAFALDRLKKSWQASEVSAGELAAMLAASSHTIDKISAEQSLELVWTGPTTPFVSARRTEQALLQVIESARKSLFITSFVAYDVSSIIDALNAAITRGVKVSMLLESSHDHGGSVSIDVIGKMRELVPETSLYAWVRKSDVFSGGRVHAKIALADANSCFITSANLTGFAMEKNMEAGVLITGGRVPVLLERHLNVMIELKVVDKV
;
A
#
# COMPACT_ATOMS: atom_id res chain seq x y z
N MET A 1 21.77 19.03 19.26
CA MET A 1 20.52 18.27 19.50
C MET A 1 20.06 17.57 18.23
N GLU A 2 19.93 18.26 17.10
CA GLU A 2 19.44 17.69 15.83
C GLU A 2 20.22 16.43 15.38
N ALA A 3 21.55 16.47 15.37
CA ALA A 3 22.38 15.32 15.02
C ALA A 3 22.13 14.08 15.92
N LEU A 4 21.74 14.29 17.18
CA LEU A 4 21.39 13.19 18.08
C LEU A 4 20.00 12.62 17.73
N LEU A 5 19.03 13.47 17.40
CA LEU A 5 17.69 13.04 16.97
C LEU A 5 17.75 12.25 15.66
N ASP A 6 18.56 12.71 14.71
CA ASP A 6 18.79 11.98 13.46
C ASP A 6 19.42 10.59 13.70
N ALA A 7 20.43 10.52 14.58
CA ALA A 7 21.08 9.25 14.93
C ALA A 7 20.12 8.30 15.67
N ILE A 8 19.25 8.82 16.55
CA ILE A 8 18.17 8.04 17.18
C ILE A 8 17.25 7.47 16.11
N THR A 9 16.77 8.33 15.19
CA THR A 9 15.86 7.92 14.10
C THR A 9 16.49 6.83 13.24
N GLU A 10 17.76 6.96 12.87
CA GLU A 10 18.48 5.96 12.10
C GLU A 10 18.53 4.60 12.82
N VAL A 11 18.89 4.60 14.10
CA VAL A 11 18.97 3.37 14.90
C VAL A 11 17.61 2.70 15.03
N VAL A 12 16.53 3.44 15.38
CA VAL A 12 15.21 2.84 15.59
C VAL A 12 14.55 2.40 14.29
N THR A 13 15.01 2.90 13.14
CA THR A 13 14.54 2.46 11.81
C THR A 13 15.24 1.17 11.35
N LEU A 14 16.53 1.01 11.68
CA LEU A 14 17.35 -0.12 11.23
C LEU A 14 17.33 -1.31 12.18
N VAL A 15 17.01 -1.09 13.45
CA VAL A 15 17.16 -2.09 14.52
C VAL A 15 15.79 -2.52 15.05
N PRO A 16 15.51 -3.84 15.14
CA PRO A 16 14.27 -4.35 15.71
C PRO A 16 14.02 -3.85 17.13
N ARG A 17 12.75 -3.65 17.48
CA ARG A 17 12.27 -3.09 18.75
C ARG A 17 12.92 -3.72 19.99
N GLU A 18 13.01 -5.05 20.03
CA GLU A 18 13.56 -5.77 21.17
C GLU A 18 15.04 -5.42 21.38
N LYS A 19 15.80 -5.26 20.28
CA LYS A 19 17.20 -4.82 20.33
C LYS A 19 17.32 -3.35 20.72
N VAL A 20 16.43 -2.47 20.21
CA VAL A 20 16.40 -1.06 20.65
C VAL A 20 16.12 -0.95 22.14
N ALA A 21 15.20 -1.75 22.67
CA ALA A 21 14.93 -1.81 24.11
C ALA A 21 16.18 -2.27 24.90
N ALA A 22 16.92 -3.25 24.40
CA ALA A 22 18.17 -3.70 25.02
C ALA A 22 19.28 -2.62 24.97
N ILE A 23 19.40 -1.88 23.84
CA ILE A 23 20.30 -0.72 23.69
C ILE A 23 19.91 0.37 24.71
N ALA A 24 18.61 0.72 24.80
CA ALA A 24 18.11 1.72 25.72
C ALA A 24 18.42 1.34 27.19
N ASN A 25 18.26 0.07 27.56
CA ASN A 25 18.63 -0.44 28.89
C ASN A 25 20.15 -0.37 29.13
N ARG A 26 20.97 -0.72 28.14
CA ARG A 26 22.43 -0.59 28.23
C ARG A 26 22.83 0.87 28.43
N VAL A 27 22.25 1.80 27.67
CA VAL A 27 22.46 3.24 27.80
C VAL A 27 22.04 3.72 29.19
N ARG A 28 20.85 3.37 29.66
CA ARG A 28 20.29 3.80 30.97
C ARG A 28 21.22 3.45 32.13
N ASN A 29 21.83 2.28 32.08
CA ASN A 29 22.71 1.77 33.12
C ASN A 29 24.19 2.20 32.95
N ALA A 30 24.48 3.04 31.95
CA ALA A 30 25.84 3.50 31.68
C ALA A 30 26.33 4.50 32.72
N LYS A 31 27.51 4.26 33.26
CA LYS A 31 28.16 5.19 34.19
C LYS A 31 28.84 6.37 33.47
N SER A 32 29.04 6.27 32.18
CA SER A 32 29.63 7.32 31.33
C SER A 32 29.12 7.19 29.90
N LYS A 33 29.27 8.23 29.07
CA LYS A 33 28.95 8.18 27.64
C LYS A 33 29.92 7.35 26.78
N ALA A 34 30.98 6.82 27.37
CA ALA A 34 31.98 5.96 26.70
C ALA A 34 31.59 4.48 26.80
N ILE A 35 30.37 4.13 26.38
CA ILE A 35 29.90 2.74 26.36
C ILE A 35 30.23 2.02 25.06
N SER A 36 30.30 0.69 25.11
CA SER A 36 30.33 -0.17 23.92
C SER A 36 28.91 -0.61 23.55
N LEU A 37 28.60 -0.53 22.27
CA LEU A 37 27.35 -1.03 21.66
C LEU A 37 27.65 -2.11 20.61
N THR A 38 28.85 -2.63 20.54
CA THR A 38 29.29 -3.62 19.54
C THR A 38 28.48 -4.91 19.57
N ASP A 39 27.98 -5.31 20.75
CA ASP A 39 27.13 -6.50 20.90
C ASP A 39 25.83 -6.43 20.12
N PHE A 40 25.45 -5.24 19.65
CA PHE A 40 24.21 -5.00 18.89
C PHE A 40 24.45 -4.85 17.38
N GLU A 41 25.71 -4.84 16.95
CA GLU A 41 26.09 -4.72 15.54
C GLU A 41 25.75 -5.99 14.78
N SER A 42 24.67 -5.96 14.01
CA SER A 42 24.23 -7.12 13.19
C SER A 42 24.62 -6.99 11.72
N THR A 43 24.83 -5.76 11.26
CA THR A 43 25.25 -5.43 9.89
C THR A 43 26.17 -4.21 9.92
N HIS A 44 26.90 -3.96 8.83
CA HIS A 44 27.73 -2.77 8.69
C HIS A 44 26.91 -1.46 8.84
N GLN A 45 25.68 -1.43 8.33
CA GLN A 45 24.78 -0.26 8.46
C GLN A 45 24.40 -0.02 9.92
N VAL A 46 24.06 -1.07 10.67
CA VAL A 46 23.71 -0.97 12.09
C VAL A 46 24.95 -0.53 12.91
N ALA A 47 26.13 -1.07 12.62
CA ALA A 47 27.35 -0.65 13.28
C ALA A 47 27.63 0.85 13.08
N PHE A 48 27.47 1.34 11.86
CA PHE A 48 27.61 2.76 11.53
C PHE A 48 26.59 3.65 12.26
N ALA A 49 25.33 3.24 12.29
CA ALA A 49 24.26 3.97 12.99
C ALA A 49 24.52 4.04 14.51
N LEU A 50 24.97 2.95 15.12
CA LEU A 50 25.33 2.91 16.54
C LEU A 50 26.57 3.76 16.88
N ASP A 51 27.55 3.80 16.01
CA ASP A 51 28.73 4.69 16.17
C ASP A 51 28.31 6.16 16.07
N ARG A 52 27.45 6.52 15.12
CA ARG A 52 26.85 7.87 15.02
C ARG A 52 26.06 8.24 16.26
N LEU A 53 25.21 7.34 16.75
CA LEU A 53 24.43 7.56 17.98
C LEU A 53 25.37 7.86 19.16
N LYS A 54 26.42 7.05 19.35
CA LYS A 54 27.40 7.23 20.42
C LYS A 54 28.12 8.58 20.31
N LYS A 55 28.63 8.93 19.12
CA LYS A 55 29.33 10.21 18.87
C LYS A 55 28.42 11.42 19.12
N SER A 56 27.18 11.39 18.61
CA SER A 56 26.21 12.46 18.77
C SER A 56 25.79 12.61 20.25
N TRP A 57 25.63 11.50 20.97
CA TRP A 57 25.36 11.54 22.40
C TRP A 57 26.52 12.11 23.21
N GLN A 58 27.78 11.73 22.91
CA GLN A 58 28.98 12.26 23.57
C GLN A 58 29.10 13.77 23.38
N ALA A 59 28.70 14.29 22.21
CA ALA A 59 28.72 15.72 21.87
C ALA A 59 27.50 16.51 22.42
N SER A 60 26.54 15.85 23.04
CA SER A 60 25.33 16.48 23.60
C SER A 60 25.39 16.57 25.12
N GLU A 61 24.52 17.37 25.72
CA GLU A 61 24.32 17.43 27.17
C GLU A 61 23.29 16.42 27.69
N VAL A 62 22.70 15.62 26.79
CA VAL A 62 21.65 14.64 27.12
C VAL A 62 22.20 13.56 28.04
N SER A 63 21.51 13.31 29.15
CA SER A 63 21.84 12.27 30.11
C SER A 63 21.55 10.87 29.58
N ALA A 64 22.10 9.86 30.22
CA ALA A 64 21.85 8.46 29.89
C ALA A 64 20.36 8.07 30.02
N GLY A 65 19.67 8.59 31.05
CA GLY A 65 18.24 8.37 31.23
C GLY A 65 17.37 8.99 30.15
N GLU A 66 17.71 10.22 29.76
CA GLU A 66 17.01 10.92 28.67
C GLU A 66 17.21 10.22 27.33
N LEU A 67 18.45 9.86 26.95
CA LEU A 67 18.68 9.12 25.71
C LEU A 67 17.94 7.79 25.68
N ALA A 68 17.93 7.05 26.78
CA ALA A 68 17.20 5.80 26.88
C ALA A 68 15.68 5.99 26.72
N ALA A 69 15.13 7.08 27.28
CA ALA A 69 13.73 7.43 27.10
C ALA A 69 13.41 7.85 25.64
N MET A 70 14.30 8.63 25.00
CA MET A 70 14.15 9.03 23.60
C MET A 70 14.17 7.81 22.67
N LEU A 71 15.10 6.87 22.84
CA LEU A 71 15.15 5.63 22.07
C LEU A 71 13.86 4.81 22.24
N ALA A 72 13.39 4.64 23.47
CA ALA A 72 12.18 3.88 23.75
C ALA A 72 10.92 4.54 23.14
N ALA A 73 10.77 5.86 23.28
CA ALA A 73 9.65 6.61 22.72
C ALA A 73 9.66 6.59 21.19
N SER A 74 10.82 6.83 20.56
CA SER A 74 10.95 6.81 19.11
C SER A 74 10.68 5.43 18.52
N SER A 75 11.22 4.37 19.13
CA SER A 75 10.96 2.98 18.73
C SER A 75 9.48 2.63 18.85
N HIS A 76 8.82 2.99 19.96
CA HIS A 76 7.39 2.76 20.13
C HIS A 76 6.56 3.47 19.05
N THR A 77 6.90 4.71 18.72
CA THR A 77 6.19 5.50 17.70
C THR A 77 6.34 4.88 16.31
N ILE A 78 7.55 4.48 15.93
CA ILE A 78 7.81 3.83 14.63
C ILE A 78 7.07 2.51 14.54
N ASP A 79 7.11 1.67 15.57
CA ASP A 79 6.38 0.40 15.60
C ASP A 79 4.87 0.60 15.45
N LYS A 80 4.31 1.60 16.13
CA LYS A 80 2.88 1.91 16.00
C LYS A 80 2.52 2.33 14.58
N ILE A 81 3.28 3.26 13.99
CA ILE A 81 3.06 3.72 12.61
C ILE A 81 3.20 2.55 11.63
N SER A 82 4.25 1.73 11.80
CA SER A 82 4.50 0.58 10.92
C SER A 82 3.44 -0.53 11.06
N ALA A 83 2.87 -0.70 12.26
CA ALA A 83 1.76 -1.63 12.49
C ALA A 83 0.43 -1.12 11.91
N GLU A 84 0.26 0.19 11.79
CA GLU A 84 -0.95 0.82 11.25
C GLU A 84 -0.97 0.86 9.72
N GLN A 85 0.19 0.78 9.07
CA GLN A 85 0.30 0.83 7.60
C GLN A 85 1.45 -0.02 7.09
N SER A 86 1.19 -0.81 6.04
CA SER A 86 2.23 -1.47 5.25
C SER A 86 2.19 -1.03 3.79
N LEU A 87 3.37 -0.94 3.18
CA LEU A 87 3.56 -0.64 1.76
C LEU A 87 4.40 -1.76 1.15
N GLU A 88 3.85 -2.43 0.14
CA GLU A 88 4.56 -3.51 -0.55
C GLU A 88 4.71 -3.16 -2.04
N LEU A 89 5.93 -3.31 -2.56
CA LEU A 89 6.18 -3.21 -3.99
C LEU A 89 5.58 -4.43 -4.70
N VAL A 90 4.81 -4.18 -5.76
CA VAL A 90 4.26 -5.21 -6.64
C VAL A 90 4.83 -5.03 -8.03
N TRP A 91 5.29 -6.13 -8.62
CA TRP A 91 5.94 -6.12 -9.93
C TRP A 91 5.58 -7.36 -10.74
N THR A 92 5.20 -7.18 -11.99
CA THR A 92 5.12 -8.23 -13.01
C THR A 92 6.11 -7.92 -14.11
N GLY A 93 6.84 -8.91 -14.59
CA GLY A 93 7.87 -8.77 -15.63
C GLY A 93 9.21 -9.37 -15.23
N PRO A 94 10.29 -9.04 -15.94
CA PRO A 94 11.64 -9.51 -15.61
C PRO A 94 12.04 -9.14 -14.18
N THR A 95 12.63 -10.08 -13.46
CA THR A 95 13.03 -9.92 -12.05
C THR A 95 14.54 -9.87 -11.92
N THR A 96 15.01 -9.31 -10.81
CA THR A 96 16.42 -9.33 -10.42
C THR A 96 16.60 -10.08 -9.09
N PRO A 97 17.79 -10.65 -8.82
CA PRO A 97 18.02 -11.38 -7.57
C PRO A 97 18.06 -10.48 -6.32
N PHE A 98 18.06 -9.16 -6.51
CA PHE A 98 18.23 -8.20 -5.41
C PHE A 98 16.92 -7.66 -4.85
N VAL A 99 15.81 -7.80 -5.61
CA VAL A 99 14.50 -7.28 -5.22
C VAL A 99 13.47 -8.40 -5.30
N SER A 100 12.92 -8.75 -4.15
CA SER A 100 11.75 -9.63 -4.07
C SER A 100 10.50 -8.76 -4.19
N ALA A 101 9.67 -9.04 -5.17
CA ALA A 101 8.39 -8.35 -5.36
C ALA A 101 7.28 -9.37 -5.57
N ARG A 102 6.09 -9.04 -5.09
CA ARG A 102 4.89 -9.83 -5.31
C ARG A 102 4.38 -9.61 -6.73
N ARG A 103 3.79 -10.62 -7.35
CA ARG A 103 3.15 -10.48 -8.66
C ARG A 103 1.83 -9.72 -8.57
N THR A 104 1.49 -9.00 -9.63
CA THR A 104 0.26 -8.19 -9.75
C THR A 104 -1.00 -9.01 -9.46
N GLU A 105 -1.14 -10.19 -10.04
CA GLU A 105 -2.29 -11.06 -9.80
C GLU A 105 -2.43 -11.45 -8.32
N GLN A 106 -1.33 -11.83 -7.67
CA GLN A 106 -1.34 -12.21 -6.26
C GLN A 106 -1.75 -11.05 -5.34
N ALA A 107 -1.29 -9.84 -5.64
CA ALA A 107 -1.66 -8.65 -4.88
C ALA A 107 -3.15 -8.31 -5.06
N LEU A 108 -3.66 -8.42 -6.28
CA LEU A 108 -5.07 -8.19 -6.58
C LEU A 108 -5.97 -9.23 -5.89
N LEU A 109 -5.64 -10.52 -6.00
CA LEU A 109 -6.35 -11.59 -5.33
C LEU A 109 -6.36 -11.40 -3.81
N GLN A 110 -5.24 -11.00 -3.21
CA GLN A 110 -5.18 -10.70 -1.78
C GLN A 110 -6.18 -9.60 -1.38
N VAL A 111 -6.28 -8.51 -2.15
CA VAL A 111 -7.25 -7.44 -1.86
C VAL A 111 -8.68 -7.97 -1.96
N ILE A 112 -9.02 -8.71 -3.03
CA ILE A 112 -10.36 -9.29 -3.24
C ILE A 112 -10.72 -10.28 -2.11
N GLU A 113 -9.81 -11.16 -1.74
CA GLU A 113 -10.01 -12.18 -0.70
C GLU A 113 -10.08 -11.58 0.71
N SER A 114 -9.38 -10.46 0.94
CA SER A 114 -9.41 -9.76 2.23
C SER A 114 -10.72 -9.02 2.49
N ALA A 115 -11.47 -8.68 1.44
CA ALA A 115 -12.72 -7.93 1.54
C ALA A 115 -13.78 -8.68 2.38
N ARG A 116 -14.43 -7.94 3.29
CA ARG A 116 -15.49 -8.44 4.17
C ARG A 116 -16.81 -7.67 4.04
N LYS A 117 -16.76 -6.39 3.63
CA LYS A 117 -17.92 -5.50 3.52
C LYS A 117 -18.06 -4.90 2.13
N SER A 118 -16.99 -4.31 1.62
CA SER A 118 -16.97 -3.56 0.37
C SER A 118 -15.72 -3.85 -0.44
N LEU A 119 -15.89 -3.96 -1.74
CA LEU A 119 -14.80 -4.05 -2.71
C LEU A 119 -15.09 -3.08 -3.85
N PHE A 120 -14.18 -2.16 -4.13
CA PHE A 120 -14.27 -1.25 -5.25
C PHE A 120 -13.09 -1.47 -6.20
N ILE A 121 -13.39 -1.70 -7.47
CA ILE A 121 -12.37 -1.90 -8.51
C ILE A 121 -12.53 -0.84 -9.59
N THR A 122 -11.42 -0.24 -10.00
CA THR A 122 -11.37 0.65 -11.15
C THR A 122 -10.38 0.10 -12.17
N SER A 123 -10.79 -0.02 -13.43
CA SER A 123 -9.93 -0.46 -14.52
C SER A 123 -10.37 0.14 -15.86
N PHE A 124 -9.40 0.35 -16.74
CA PHE A 124 -9.69 0.75 -18.12
C PHE A 124 -10.28 -0.41 -18.92
N VAL A 125 -9.73 -1.60 -18.74
CA VAL A 125 -10.18 -2.86 -19.38
C VAL A 125 -10.23 -3.95 -18.33
N ALA A 126 -11.27 -4.78 -18.36
CA ALA A 126 -11.45 -5.92 -17.47
C ALA A 126 -12.06 -7.08 -18.27
N TYR A 127 -11.28 -8.12 -18.50
CA TYR A 127 -11.75 -9.39 -19.09
C TYR A 127 -10.69 -10.48 -19.00
N ASP A 128 -11.13 -11.74 -19.14
CA ASP A 128 -10.31 -12.92 -19.42
C ASP A 128 -9.24 -13.28 -18.36
N VAL A 129 -9.57 -13.04 -17.08
CA VAL A 129 -8.76 -13.53 -15.95
C VAL A 129 -9.67 -14.35 -15.04
N SER A 130 -9.75 -15.66 -15.29
CA SER A 130 -10.67 -16.55 -14.58
C SER A 130 -10.47 -16.52 -13.06
N SER A 131 -9.22 -16.53 -12.59
CA SER A 131 -8.90 -16.43 -11.16
C SER A 131 -9.51 -15.19 -10.48
N ILE A 132 -9.52 -14.05 -11.17
CA ILE A 132 -10.09 -12.80 -10.65
C ILE A 132 -11.62 -12.87 -10.66
N ILE A 133 -12.21 -13.39 -11.74
CA ILE A 133 -13.67 -13.58 -11.84
C ILE A 133 -14.18 -14.51 -10.73
N ASP A 134 -13.50 -15.63 -10.51
CA ASP A 134 -13.84 -16.58 -9.45
C ASP A 134 -13.73 -15.96 -8.07
N ALA A 135 -12.67 -15.17 -7.83
CA ALA A 135 -12.46 -14.47 -6.56
C ALA A 135 -13.54 -13.40 -6.31
N LEU A 136 -13.98 -12.67 -7.36
CA LEU A 136 -15.06 -11.68 -7.27
C LEU A 136 -16.39 -12.35 -6.94
N ASN A 137 -16.75 -13.43 -7.62
CA ASN A 137 -17.97 -14.18 -7.34
C ASN A 137 -17.93 -14.80 -5.93
N ALA A 138 -16.78 -15.31 -5.50
CA ALA A 138 -16.58 -15.78 -4.13
C ALA A 138 -16.72 -14.65 -3.09
N ALA A 139 -16.26 -13.44 -3.39
CA ALA A 139 -16.45 -12.28 -2.52
C ALA A 139 -17.95 -11.93 -2.38
N ILE A 140 -18.68 -11.91 -3.48
CA ILE A 140 -20.14 -11.70 -3.48
C ILE A 140 -20.85 -12.77 -2.65
N THR A 141 -20.49 -14.05 -2.82
CA THR A 141 -21.06 -15.14 -2.04
C THR A 141 -20.80 -14.99 -0.54
N ARG A 142 -19.69 -14.35 -0.16
CA ARG A 142 -19.41 -13.97 1.24
C ARG A 142 -20.21 -12.75 1.73
N GLY A 143 -21.04 -12.13 0.90
CA GLY A 143 -21.83 -10.95 1.22
C GLY A 143 -21.10 -9.62 1.02
N VAL A 144 -19.97 -9.60 0.31
CA VAL A 144 -19.22 -8.38 0.00
C VAL A 144 -19.95 -7.60 -1.09
N LYS A 145 -20.14 -6.30 -0.89
CA LYS A 145 -20.68 -5.40 -1.92
C LYS A 145 -19.58 -5.07 -2.92
N VAL A 146 -19.67 -5.61 -4.12
CA VAL A 146 -18.70 -5.38 -5.19
C VAL A 146 -19.18 -4.26 -6.11
N SER A 147 -18.33 -3.26 -6.33
CA SER A 147 -18.53 -2.15 -7.25
C SER A 147 -17.37 -2.06 -8.22
N MET A 148 -17.63 -1.80 -9.49
CA MET A 148 -16.60 -1.61 -10.50
C MET A 148 -16.87 -0.35 -11.32
N LEU A 149 -15.83 0.50 -11.46
CA LEU A 149 -15.81 1.64 -12.37
C LEU A 149 -14.94 1.30 -13.58
N LEU A 150 -15.58 1.20 -14.74
CA LEU A 150 -14.94 0.74 -15.97
C LEU A 150 -15.07 1.79 -17.08
N GLU A 151 -14.14 1.75 -18.05
CA GLU A 151 -14.26 2.55 -19.26
C GLU A 151 -15.36 1.96 -20.16
N SER A 152 -16.16 2.84 -20.75
CA SER A 152 -17.22 2.45 -21.69
C SER A 152 -16.66 2.07 -23.07
N SER A 153 -17.38 1.22 -23.80
CA SER A 153 -17.09 0.95 -25.20
C SER A 153 -17.39 2.13 -26.12
N HIS A 154 -16.87 2.11 -27.34
CA HIS A 154 -17.16 3.12 -28.36
C HIS A 154 -18.67 3.24 -28.62
N ASP A 155 -19.40 2.14 -28.65
CA ASP A 155 -20.84 2.10 -28.87
C ASP A 155 -21.63 2.77 -27.74
N HIS A 156 -21.02 2.91 -26.56
CA HIS A 156 -21.57 3.57 -25.39
C HIS A 156 -20.86 4.90 -25.03
N GLY A 157 -20.24 5.54 -26.05
CA GLY A 157 -19.59 6.85 -25.89
C GLY A 157 -18.25 6.84 -25.17
N GLY A 158 -17.66 5.69 -24.99
CA GLY A 158 -16.35 5.51 -24.38
C GLY A 158 -15.21 5.36 -25.40
N SER A 159 -14.11 4.72 -25.01
CA SER A 159 -12.89 4.67 -25.79
C SER A 159 -12.29 3.27 -26.01
N VAL A 160 -13.00 2.23 -25.62
CA VAL A 160 -12.58 0.83 -25.86
C VAL A 160 -13.43 0.17 -26.93
N SER A 161 -12.80 -0.72 -27.72
CA SER A 161 -13.46 -1.44 -28.81
C SER A 161 -14.31 -2.63 -28.33
N ILE A 162 -14.19 -3.01 -27.07
CA ILE A 162 -14.87 -4.17 -26.49
C ILE A 162 -15.84 -3.66 -25.42
N ASP A 163 -17.05 -4.22 -25.37
CA ASP A 163 -18.00 -3.95 -24.28
C ASP A 163 -17.56 -4.67 -22.99
N VAL A 164 -16.64 -4.03 -22.27
CA VAL A 164 -16.10 -4.51 -20.99
C VAL A 164 -17.20 -4.56 -19.93
N ILE A 165 -18.10 -3.58 -19.92
CA ILE A 165 -19.20 -3.47 -18.95
C ILE A 165 -20.18 -4.61 -19.16
N GLY A 166 -20.60 -4.87 -20.39
CA GLY A 166 -21.48 -5.98 -20.73
C GLY A 166 -20.87 -7.34 -20.33
N LYS A 167 -19.58 -7.55 -20.66
CA LYS A 167 -18.88 -8.77 -20.25
C LYS A 167 -18.82 -8.94 -18.73
N MET A 168 -18.50 -7.90 -17.99
CA MET A 168 -18.47 -8.00 -16.52
C MET A 168 -19.84 -8.23 -15.92
N ARG A 169 -20.92 -7.69 -16.52
CA ARG A 169 -22.29 -7.97 -16.12
C ARG A 169 -22.67 -9.45 -16.29
N GLU A 170 -22.15 -10.12 -17.31
CA GLU A 170 -22.36 -11.55 -17.52
C GLU A 170 -21.53 -12.41 -16.56
N LEU A 171 -20.25 -12.07 -16.37
CA LEU A 171 -19.30 -12.87 -15.60
C LEU A 171 -19.44 -12.68 -14.08
N VAL A 172 -19.89 -11.50 -13.64
CA VAL A 172 -20.07 -11.15 -12.22
C VAL A 172 -21.41 -10.39 -12.05
N PRO A 173 -22.55 -11.08 -12.20
CA PRO A 173 -23.87 -10.43 -12.40
C PRO A 173 -24.35 -9.59 -11.21
N GLU A 174 -23.93 -9.87 -9.99
CA GLU A 174 -24.34 -9.11 -8.79
C GLU A 174 -23.45 -7.89 -8.50
N THR A 175 -22.50 -7.57 -9.39
CA THR A 175 -21.65 -6.40 -9.26
C THR A 175 -22.39 -5.12 -9.64
N SER A 176 -22.21 -4.06 -8.86
CA SER A 176 -22.64 -2.73 -9.25
C SER A 176 -21.63 -2.11 -10.21
N LEU A 177 -22.03 -1.91 -11.47
CA LEU A 177 -21.18 -1.37 -12.52
C LEU A 177 -21.40 0.12 -12.69
N TYR A 178 -20.32 0.88 -12.84
CA TYR A 178 -20.32 2.33 -13.03
C TYR A 178 -19.46 2.70 -14.23
N ALA A 179 -19.85 3.82 -14.88
CA ALA A 179 -19.10 4.42 -15.97
C ALA A 179 -19.05 5.95 -15.82
N TRP A 180 -18.03 6.57 -16.36
CA TRP A 180 -17.90 8.02 -16.44
C TRP A 180 -18.51 8.52 -17.75
N VAL A 181 -19.82 8.62 -17.80
CA VAL A 181 -20.59 8.96 -19.01
C VAL A 181 -20.59 10.46 -19.25
N ARG A 182 -20.91 11.25 -18.21
CA ARG A 182 -21.03 12.70 -18.31
C ARG A 182 -19.73 13.38 -17.93
N LYS A 183 -19.03 13.90 -18.93
CA LYS A 183 -17.78 14.61 -18.74
C LYS A 183 -18.00 16.11 -18.94
N SER A 184 -17.52 16.95 -18.04
CA SER A 184 -17.50 18.39 -18.25
C SER A 184 -16.50 18.74 -19.37
N ASP A 185 -16.60 19.96 -19.92
CA ASP A 185 -15.74 20.43 -21.01
C ASP A 185 -14.24 20.30 -20.68
N VAL A 186 -13.85 20.54 -19.41
CA VAL A 186 -12.48 20.38 -18.94
C VAL A 186 -11.98 18.94 -19.08
N PHE A 187 -12.86 17.95 -18.97
CA PHE A 187 -12.54 16.52 -19.07
C PHE A 187 -13.03 15.89 -20.38
N SER A 188 -13.36 16.70 -21.39
CA SER A 188 -13.74 16.18 -22.71
C SER A 188 -12.65 15.26 -23.27
N GLY A 189 -13.01 14.07 -23.74
CA GLY A 189 -12.08 13.02 -24.16
C GLY A 189 -11.33 12.30 -23.04
N GLY A 190 -11.56 12.64 -21.78
CA GLY A 190 -11.01 11.93 -20.62
C GLY A 190 -11.48 10.48 -20.55
N ARG A 191 -10.76 9.62 -19.85
CA ARG A 191 -11.02 8.17 -19.76
C ARG A 191 -10.90 7.68 -18.33
N VAL A 192 -11.60 6.60 -18.00
CA VAL A 192 -11.35 5.85 -16.78
C VAL A 192 -10.06 5.06 -16.97
N HIS A 193 -8.93 5.62 -16.53
CA HIS A 193 -7.60 5.01 -16.72
C HIS A 193 -6.90 4.66 -15.41
N ALA A 194 -7.51 4.95 -14.27
CA ALA A 194 -7.04 4.47 -12.96
C ALA A 194 -7.19 2.94 -12.87
N LYS A 195 -6.24 2.27 -12.23
CA LYS A 195 -6.29 0.85 -11.93
C LYS A 195 -6.10 0.68 -10.43
N ILE A 196 -7.19 0.41 -9.76
CA ILE A 196 -7.28 0.36 -8.30
C ILE A 196 -8.14 -0.82 -7.89
N ALA A 197 -7.73 -1.56 -6.87
CA ALA A 197 -8.61 -2.43 -6.09
C ALA A 197 -8.57 -1.96 -4.65
N LEU A 198 -9.74 -1.81 -4.03
CA LEU A 198 -9.89 -1.25 -2.70
C LEU A 198 -10.88 -2.07 -1.88
N ALA A 199 -10.45 -2.58 -0.73
CA ALA A 199 -11.26 -3.38 0.19
C ALA A 199 -11.41 -2.70 1.54
N ASP A 200 -12.66 -2.51 1.99
CA ASP A 200 -13.06 -2.13 3.36
C ASP A 200 -12.37 -0.85 3.90
N ALA A 201 -12.03 0.11 3.05
CA ALA A 201 -11.21 1.29 3.41
C ALA A 201 -9.88 0.94 4.11
N ASN A 202 -9.42 -0.29 4.00
CA ASN A 202 -8.24 -0.78 4.71
C ASN A 202 -7.12 -1.27 3.80
N SER A 203 -7.45 -1.93 2.70
CA SER A 203 -6.45 -2.47 1.77
C SER A 203 -6.69 -1.93 0.37
N CYS A 204 -5.68 -1.34 -0.25
CA CYS A 204 -5.79 -0.93 -1.64
C CYS A 204 -4.54 -1.29 -2.44
N PHE A 205 -4.76 -1.70 -3.68
CA PHE A 205 -3.73 -1.95 -4.66
C PHE A 205 -3.86 -0.93 -5.79
N ILE A 206 -2.83 -0.11 -5.96
CA ILE A 206 -2.73 0.89 -7.04
C ILE A 206 -1.67 0.40 -8.01
N THR A 207 -2.01 0.28 -9.28
CA THR A 207 -1.13 -0.36 -10.27
C THR A 207 -1.24 0.27 -11.66
N SER A 208 -0.27 -0.02 -12.52
CA SER A 208 -0.34 0.24 -13.96
C SER A 208 -1.18 -0.82 -14.71
N ALA A 209 -1.37 -1.99 -14.10
CA ALA A 209 -1.97 -3.16 -14.74
C ALA A 209 -3.49 -3.04 -14.93
N ASN A 210 -3.97 -3.28 -16.14
CA ASN A 210 -5.38 -3.55 -16.40
C ASN A 210 -5.76 -4.96 -15.92
N LEU A 211 -7.05 -5.23 -15.77
CA LEU A 211 -7.57 -6.57 -15.46
C LEU A 211 -7.59 -7.47 -16.70
N THR A 212 -6.42 -7.81 -17.19
CA THR A 212 -6.23 -8.66 -18.39
C THR A 212 -5.15 -9.70 -18.14
N GLY A 213 -5.22 -10.87 -18.78
CA GLY A 213 -4.22 -11.92 -18.64
C GLY A 213 -2.80 -11.46 -18.96
N PHE A 214 -2.63 -10.63 -20.01
CA PHE A 214 -1.32 -10.07 -20.34
C PHE A 214 -0.74 -9.19 -19.24
N ALA A 215 -1.57 -8.35 -18.60
CA ALA A 215 -1.13 -7.49 -17.52
C ALA A 215 -0.81 -8.28 -16.24
N MET A 216 -1.48 -9.42 -16.03
CA MET A 216 -1.22 -10.27 -14.86
C MET A 216 0.06 -11.09 -14.99
N GLU A 217 0.44 -11.49 -16.23
CA GLU A 217 1.47 -12.51 -16.42
C GLU A 217 2.68 -12.07 -17.26
N LYS A 218 2.50 -11.18 -18.27
CA LYS A 218 3.48 -10.98 -19.34
C LYS A 218 4.02 -9.57 -19.45
N ASN A 219 3.21 -8.55 -19.17
CA ASN A 219 3.66 -7.16 -19.24
C ASN A 219 4.65 -6.83 -18.13
N MET A 220 5.41 -5.75 -18.32
CA MET A 220 6.04 -5.05 -17.20
C MET A 220 4.99 -4.15 -16.56
N GLU A 221 4.60 -4.50 -15.33
CA GLU A 221 3.63 -3.74 -14.55
C GLU A 221 4.19 -3.46 -13.16
N ALA A 222 3.94 -2.27 -12.67
CA ALA A 222 4.33 -1.86 -11.33
C ALA A 222 3.13 -1.41 -10.51
N GLY A 223 3.19 -1.65 -9.20
CA GLY A 223 2.14 -1.20 -8.29
C GLY A 223 2.60 -1.17 -6.85
N VAL A 224 1.75 -0.63 -6.01
CA VAL A 224 1.93 -0.59 -4.55
C VAL A 224 0.68 -1.16 -3.89
N LEU A 225 0.87 -2.20 -3.09
CA LEU A 225 -0.15 -2.70 -2.19
C LEU A 225 0.00 -1.98 -0.85
N ILE A 226 -1.08 -1.32 -0.43
CA ILE A 226 -1.16 -0.53 0.78
C ILE A 226 -2.17 -1.18 1.72
N THR A 227 -1.78 -1.50 2.95
CA THR A 227 -2.70 -1.98 3.97
C THR A 227 -2.66 -1.04 5.16
N GLY A 228 -3.83 -0.58 5.60
CA GLY A 228 -3.96 0.41 6.68
C GLY A 228 -3.62 1.84 6.24
N GLY A 229 -3.55 2.74 7.21
CA GLY A 229 -3.24 4.15 7.00
C GLY A 229 -4.35 4.95 6.33
N ARG A 230 -4.01 6.13 5.83
CA ARG A 230 -5.00 7.11 5.33
C ARG A 230 -5.40 6.92 3.88
N VAL A 231 -4.55 6.31 3.04
CA VAL A 231 -4.78 6.25 1.59
C VAL A 231 -6.01 5.42 1.23
N PRO A 232 -6.23 4.19 1.75
CA PRO A 232 -7.43 3.43 1.47
C PRO A 232 -8.72 4.16 1.90
N VAL A 233 -8.70 4.81 3.07
CA VAL A 233 -9.84 5.58 3.60
C VAL A 233 -10.20 6.75 2.69
N LEU A 234 -9.20 7.52 2.24
CA LEU A 234 -9.41 8.67 1.35
C LEU A 234 -9.91 8.24 -0.02
N LEU A 235 -9.39 7.13 -0.57
CA LEU A 235 -9.85 6.57 -1.84
C LEU A 235 -11.30 6.10 -1.76
N GLU A 236 -11.68 5.35 -0.72
CA GLU A 236 -13.05 4.90 -0.54
C GLU A 236 -14.02 6.09 -0.47
N ARG A 237 -13.67 7.07 0.36
CA ARG A 237 -14.48 8.29 0.47
C ARG A 237 -14.62 9.01 -0.87
N HIS A 238 -13.52 9.17 -1.61
CA HIS A 238 -13.54 9.85 -2.90
C HIS A 238 -14.42 9.12 -3.93
N LEU A 239 -14.24 7.81 -4.07
CA LEU A 239 -15.01 6.98 -5.00
C LEU A 239 -16.51 6.98 -4.65
N ASN A 240 -16.86 6.89 -3.37
CA ASN A 240 -18.26 6.94 -2.93
C ASN A 240 -18.88 8.32 -3.22
N VAL A 241 -18.18 9.41 -2.95
CA VAL A 241 -18.66 10.77 -3.25
C VAL A 241 -18.84 10.97 -4.76
N MET A 242 -17.98 10.39 -5.61
CA MET A 242 -18.18 10.43 -7.07
C MET A 242 -19.49 9.77 -7.50
N ILE A 243 -19.90 8.68 -6.84
CA ILE A 243 -21.18 8.02 -7.07
C ILE A 243 -22.34 8.88 -6.56
N GLU A 244 -22.26 9.38 -5.33
CA GLU A 244 -23.28 10.20 -4.68
C GLU A 244 -23.59 11.48 -5.47
N LEU A 245 -22.53 12.16 -5.93
CA LEU A 245 -22.64 13.39 -6.74
C LEU A 245 -22.93 13.11 -8.22
N LYS A 246 -23.10 11.84 -8.61
CA LYS A 246 -23.33 11.43 -10.00
C LYS A 246 -22.25 11.94 -10.97
N VAL A 247 -20.99 11.99 -10.50
CA VAL A 247 -19.82 12.19 -11.37
C VAL A 247 -19.64 10.94 -12.24
N VAL A 248 -19.90 9.77 -11.66
CA VAL A 248 -20.01 8.49 -12.37
C VAL A 248 -21.42 7.95 -12.22
N ASP A 249 -21.92 7.31 -13.28
CA ASP A 249 -23.29 6.80 -13.34
C ASP A 249 -23.30 5.28 -13.22
N LYS A 250 -24.30 4.73 -12.53
CA LYS A 250 -24.57 3.30 -12.54
C LYS A 250 -25.12 2.89 -13.91
N VAL A 251 -24.59 1.85 -14.48
CA VAL A 251 -24.90 1.36 -15.83
C VAL A 251 -25.36 -0.08 -15.84
#